data_2bda1d93d85d011ee710dd3264a9c2cf
#
_entry.id   2bda1d93d85d011ee710dd3264a9c2cf
#
_cell.length_a   1.000
_cell.length_b   1.000
_cell.length_c   1.000
_cell.angle_alpha   90.00
_cell.angle_beta   90.00
_cell.angle_gamma   90.00
#
_symmetry.space_group_name_H-M   'P 1'
#
loop_
_entity.id
_entity.type
_entity.pdbx_description
1 polymer ?
#
loop_
_entity_poly.entity_id
_entity_poly.type
_entity_poly.pdbx_seq_one_letter_code
_entity_poly.pdbx_strand_id
1 'polypeptide(L)'
;MDMLQHTDEALGKRESNRIRNRNAILVAARECFREKGYDNSTIRDIVRKTGLAAGTFYNYFSSKQDIFAALLTDFLNHLNLNLTHYRKTAGTGEDFIQSAYLALFRATANDPLVYELAHRNDHAIRELFGSDILGLAMLSLEEDVRDAVDRGLLPNVDQDYLCAAFFGAAYEMSLRVARRAHAAPDNGEQEAEAAAHFASTLFLGGLGRLNTLS
;
A
#
# COMPACT_ATOMS: atom_id res chain seq x y z
N MET A 1 15.99 -39.14 -20.41
CA MET A 1 16.27 -37.70 -20.30
C MET A 1 15.03 -36.87 -20.64
N ASP A 2 14.07 -37.37 -21.33
CA ASP A 2 12.86 -36.70 -21.85
C ASP A 2 11.73 -36.53 -20.80
N MET A 3 11.61 -37.47 -19.85
CA MET A 3 10.54 -37.44 -18.83
C MET A 3 10.67 -36.34 -17.76
N LEU A 4 11.90 -35.92 -17.46
CA LEU A 4 12.16 -34.86 -16.45
C LEU A 4 11.91 -33.47 -17.02
N GLN A 5 12.17 -33.25 -18.32
CA GLN A 5 11.90 -31.99 -18.99
C GLN A 5 10.40 -31.70 -19.14
N HIS A 6 9.59 -32.71 -19.44
CA HIS A 6 8.13 -32.60 -19.54
C HIS A 6 7.46 -32.34 -18.17
N THR A 7 8.05 -32.80 -17.06
CA THR A 7 7.54 -32.53 -15.71
C THR A 7 7.84 -31.08 -15.27
N ASP A 8 9.00 -30.55 -15.61
CA ASP A 8 9.39 -29.19 -15.27
C ASP A 8 8.58 -28.13 -16.07
N GLU A 9 8.37 -28.35 -17.36
CA GLU A 9 7.48 -27.48 -18.18
C GLU A 9 6.02 -27.54 -17.73
N ALA A 10 5.53 -28.72 -17.33
CA ALA A 10 4.15 -28.86 -16.83
C ALA A 10 3.96 -28.22 -15.46
N LEU A 11 4.98 -28.27 -14.58
CA LEU A 11 4.99 -27.56 -13.29
C LEU A 11 5.01 -26.05 -13.50
N GLY A 12 5.86 -25.55 -14.39
CA GLY A 12 5.91 -24.13 -14.75
C GLY A 12 4.59 -23.61 -15.35
N LYS A 13 3.94 -24.40 -16.21
CA LYS A 13 2.64 -24.06 -16.80
C LYS A 13 1.50 -24.06 -15.77
N ARG A 14 1.49 -25.00 -14.83
CA ARG A 14 0.50 -25.05 -13.74
C ARG A 14 0.64 -23.85 -12.80
N GLU A 15 1.86 -23.51 -12.42
CA GLU A 15 2.13 -22.36 -11.55
C GLU A 15 1.79 -21.05 -12.26
N SER A 16 2.17 -20.89 -13.53
CA SER A 16 1.79 -19.73 -14.33
C SER A 16 0.26 -19.57 -14.44
N ASN A 17 -0.47 -20.66 -14.65
CA ASN A 17 -1.94 -20.63 -14.65
C ASN A 17 -2.51 -20.29 -13.27
N ARG A 18 -1.88 -20.76 -12.19
CA ARG A 18 -2.27 -20.44 -10.81
C ARG A 18 -2.16 -18.96 -10.54
N ILE A 19 -1.02 -18.36 -10.87
CA ILE A 19 -0.77 -16.91 -10.72
C ILE A 19 -1.76 -16.11 -11.57
N ARG A 20 -1.94 -16.48 -12.82
CA ARG A 20 -2.87 -15.80 -13.74
C ARG A 20 -4.31 -15.81 -13.22
N ASN A 21 -4.80 -16.97 -12.76
CA ASN A 21 -6.16 -17.07 -12.24
C ASN A 21 -6.34 -16.28 -10.95
N ARG A 22 -5.35 -16.32 -10.02
CA ARG A 22 -5.37 -15.49 -8.81
C ARG A 22 -5.47 -14.00 -9.17
N ASN A 23 -4.63 -13.55 -10.10
CA ASN A 23 -4.64 -12.15 -10.53
C ASN A 23 -5.96 -11.76 -11.21
N ALA A 24 -6.52 -12.63 -12.04
CA ALA A 24 -7.83 -12.39 -12.66
C ALA A 24 -8.94 -12.21 -11.62
N ILE A 25 -8.91 -12.99 -10.52
CA ILE A 25 -9.87 -12.84 -9.42
C ILE A 25 -9.67 -11.49 -8.71
N LEU A 26 -8.44 -11.08 -8.42
CA LEU A 26 -8.15 -9.80 -7.77
C LEU A 26 -8.56 -8.60 -8.63
N VAL A 27 -8.34 -8.65 -9.95
CA VAL A 27 -8.79 -7.63 -10.90
C VAL A 27 -10.31 -7.55 -10.92
N ALA A 28 -11.00 -8.68 -11.06
CA ALA A 28 -12.47 -8.74 -11.05
C ALA A 28 -13.06 -8.23 -9.73
N ALA A 29 -12.40 -8.52 -8.60
CA ALA A 29 -12.81 -8.04 -7.30
C ALA A 29 -12.69 -6.51 -7.18
N ARG A 30 -11.56 -5.92 -7.64
CA ARG A 30 -11.41 -4.46 -7.69
C ARG A 30 -12.52 -3.79 -8.50
N GLU A 31 -12.86 -4.35 -9.66
CA GLU A 31 -13.96 -3.83 -10.48
C GLU A 31 -15.32 -3.91 -9.77
N CYS A 32 -15.63 -5.07 -9.14
CA CYS A 32 -16.87 -5.22 -8.39
C CYS A 32 -16.95 -4.23 -7.21
N PHE A 33 -15.86 -4.08 -6.47
CA PHE A 33 -15.81 -3.17 -5.31
C PHE A 33 -15.94 -1.71 -5.73
N ARG A 34 -15.38 -1.34 -6.89
CA ARG A 34 -15.53 0.00 -7.46
C ARG A 34 -16.95 0.29 -7.92
N GLU A 35 -17.60 -0.67 -8.60
CA GLU A 35 -18.93 -0.49 -9.17
C GLU A 35 -20.04 -0.50 -8.13
N LYS A 36 -19.96 -1.41 -7.14
CA LYS A 36 -21.04 -1.70 -6.18
C LYS A 36 -20.72 -1.31 -4.74
N GLY A 37 -19.46 -0.99 -4.45
CA GLY A 37 -18.93 -0.92 -3.09
C GLY A 37 -18.60 -2.31 -2.53
N TYR A 38 -17.74 -2.35 -1.51
CA TYR A 38 -17.32 -3.60 -0.87
C TYR A 38 -18.49 -4.37 -0.27
N ASP A 39 -19.35 -3.70 0.50
CA ASP A 39 -20.46 -4.35 1.24
C ASP A 39 -21.48 -5.01 0.31
N ASN A 40 -21.82 -4.35 -0.80
CA ASN A 40 -22.81 -4.83 -1.75
C ASN A 40 -22.27 -5.81 -2.79
N SER A 41 -20.95 -6.03 -2.83
CA SER A 41 -20.33 -7.00 -3.74
C SER A 41 -20.40 -8.40 -3.17
N THR A 42 -20.71 -9.38 -4.04
CA THR A 42 -20.77 -10.80 -3.68
C THR A 42 -19.69 -11.59 -4.39
N ILE A 43 -19.31 -12.76 -3.83
CA ILE A 43 -18.40 -13.70 -4.50
C ILE A 43 -18.96 -14.10 -5.89
N ARG A 44 -20.28 -14.26 -6.01
CA ARG A 44 -20.94 -14.59 -7.29
C ARG A 44 -20.70 -13.50 -8.34
N ASP A 45 -20.73 -12.23 -7.95
CA ASP A 45 -20.44 -11.12 -8.87
C ASP A 45 -19.00 -11.19 -9.38
N ILE A 46 -18.05 -11.44 -8.48
CA ILE A 46 -16.64 -11.57 -8.81
C ILE A 46 -16.40 -12.76 -9.73
N VAL A 47 -16.90 -13.94 -9.37
CA VAL A 47 -16.78 -15.17 -10.19
C VAL A 47 -17.28 -14.92 -11.61
N ARG A 48 -18.45 -14.30 -11.75
CA ARG A 48 -19.04 -14.02 -13.08
C ARG A 48 -18.14 -13.11 -13.95
N LYS A 49 -17.39 -12.19 -13.35
CA LYS A 49 -16.44 -11.33 -14.08
C LYS A 49 -15.16 -12.07 -14.49
N THR A 50 -14.73 -13.10 -13.74
CA THR A 50 -13.49 -13.82 -14.05
C THR A 50 -13.61 -14.81 -15.21
N GLY A 51 -14.82 -15.24 -15.54
CA GLY A 51 -15.05 -16.35 -16.46
C GLY A 51 -14.58 -17.72 -15.93
N LEU A 52 -14.13 -17.81 -14.69
CA LEU A 52 -13.72 -19.08 -14.05
C LEU A 52 -14.93 -19.85 -13.57
N ALA A 53 -14.82 -21.21 -13.55
CA ALA A 53 -15.80 -22.02 -12.85
C ALA A 53 -15.77 -21.74 -11.35
N ALA A 54 -16.93 -21.77 -10.69
CA ALA A 54 -17.03 -21.48 -9.25
C ALA A 54 -16.10 -22.37 -8.40
N GLY A 55 -15.99 -23.67 -8.72
CA GLY A 55 -15.06 -24.57 -8.03
C GLY A 55 -13.60 -24.16 -8.18
N THR A 56 -13.21 -23.61 -9.34
CA THR A 56 -11.86 -23.09 -9.57
C THR A 56 -11.61 -21.85 -8.71
N PHE A 57 -12.59 -20.96 -8.58
CA PHE A 57 -12.48 -19.77 -7.73
C PHE A 57 -12.18 -20.15 -6.27
N TYR A 58 -12.93 -21.09 -5.69
CA TYR A 58 -12.78 -21.51 -4.30
C TYR A 58 -11.43 -22.19 -3.98
N ASN A 59 -10.64 -22.57 -4.99
CA ASN A 59 -9.26 -23.02 -4.79
C ASN A 59 -8.29 -21.86 -4.46
N TYR A 60 -8.71 -20.61 -4.63
CA TYR A 60 -7.87 -19.41 -4.41
C TYR A 60 -8.33 -18.59 -3.21
N PHE A 61 -9.64 -18.40 -3.08
CA PHE A 61 -10.23 -17.54 -2.04
C PHE A 61 -11.51 -18.16 -1.51
N SER A 62 -11.64 -18.26 -0.20
CA SER A 62 -12.81 -18.83 0.47
C SER A 62 -13.85 -17.76 0.82
N SER A 63 -13.45 -16.50 0.91
CA SER A 63 -14.29 -15.40 1.33
C SER A 63 -13.95 -14.08 0.62
N LYS A 64 -14.85 -13.11 0.72
CA LYS A 64 -14.61 -11.73 0.27
C LYS A 64 -13.52 -11.07 1.12
N GLN A 65 -13.43 -11.42 2.38
CA GLN A 65 -12.38 -10.96 3.31
C GLN A 65 -11.00 -11.45 2.87
N ASP A 66 -10.86 -12.71 2.43
CA ASP A 66 -9.59 -13.24 1.94
C ASP A 66 -9.09 -12.48 0.70
N ILE A 67 -10.02 -12.10 -0.19
CA ILE A 67 -9.70 -11.29 -1.36
C ILE A 67 -9.21 -9.90 -0.92
N PHE A 68 -9.93 -9.28 0.01
CA PHE A 68 -9.54 -7.97 0.53
C PHE A 68 -8.17 -8.02 1.22
N ALA A 69 -7.93 -9.03 2.06
CA ALA A 69 -6.63 -9.27 2.69
C ALA A 69 -5.51 -9.41 1.67
N ALA A 70 -5.74 -10.15 0.58
CA ALA A 70 -4.78 -10.31 -0.50
C ALA A 70 -4.49 -8.99 -1.23
N LEU A 71 -5.51 -8.19 -1.52
CA LEU A 71 -5.38 -6.88 -2.15
C LEU A 71 -4.56 -5.93 -1.28
N LEU A 72 -4.83 -5.91 0.02
CA LEU A 72 -4.11 -5.07 0.97
C LEU A 72 -2.66 -5.55 1.15
N THR A 73 -2.44 -6.86 1.24
CA THR A 73 -1.08 -7.44 1.31
C THR A 73 -0.26 -7.08 0.08
N ASP A 74 -0.84 -7.21 -1.12
CA ASP A 74 -0.16 -6.84 -2.36
C ASP A 74 0.18 -5.33 -2.37
N PHE A 75 -0.73 -4.46 -1.91
CA PHE A 75 -0.50 -3.01 -1.77
C PHE A 75 0.65 -2.70 -0.79
N LEU A 76 0.61 -3.28 0.41
CA LEU A 76 1.64 -3.07 1.44
C LEU A 76 3.02 -3.59 1.00
N ASN A 77 3.07 -4.72 0.32
CA ASN A 77 4.33 -5.26 -0.20
C ASN A 77 4.97 -4.33 -1.24
N HIS A 78 4.18 -3.80 -2.19
CA HIS A 78 4.67 -2.83 -3.16
C HIS A 78 5.14 -1.54 -2.51
N LEU A 79 4.40 -1.03 -1.53
CA LEU A 79 4.78 0.14 -0.77
C LEU A 79 6.10 -0.08 -0.02
N ASN A 80 6.24 -1.19 0.71
CA ASN A 80 7.42 -1.51 1.49
C ASN A 80 8.69 -1.68 0.63
N LEU A 81 8.56 -2.29 -0.55
CA LEU A 81 9.69 -2.41 -1.50
C LEU A 81 10.21 -1.03 -1.91
N ASN A 82 9.33 -0.11 -2.25
CA ASN A 82 9.68 1.24 -2.64
C ASN A 82 10.27 2.03 -1.46
N LEU A 83 9.64 1.98 -0.29
CA LEU A 83 10.15 2.64 0.91
C LEU A 83 11.54 2.14 1.28
N THR A 84 11.78 0.83 1.29
CA THR A 84 13.10 0.25 1.60
C THR A 84 14.18 0.75 0.64
N HIS A 85 13.86 0.88 -0.64
CA HIS A 85 14.80 1.44 -1.63
C HIS A 85 15.17 2.89 -1.30
N TYR A 86 14.17 3.74 -1.09
CA TYR A 86 14.39 5.17 -0.81
C TYR A 86 15.10 5.42 0.52
N ARG A 87 14.80 4.66 1.57
CA ARG A 87 15.49 4.74 2.87
C ARG A 87 17.00 4.56 2.73
N LYS A 88 17.42 3.56 1.96
CA LYS A 88 18.84 3.22 1.75
C LYS A 88 19.57 4.24 0.88
N THR A 89 18.86 4.89 -0.03
CA THR A 89 19.46 5.80 -1.02
C THR A 89 19.40 7.26 -0.63
N ALA A 90 18.59 7.64 0.36
CA ALA A 90 18.49 9.03 0.82
C ALA A 90 19.84 9.53 1.34
N GLY A 91 20.29 10.64 0.77
CA GLY A 91 21.54 11.31 1.16
C GLY A 91 21.30 12.51 2.09
N THR A 92 20.10 13.03 2.14
CA THR A 92 19.71 14.19 2.95
C THR A 92 18.37 13.93 3.66
N GLY A 93 18.06 14.72 4.70
CA GLY A 93 16.75 14.66 5.36
C GLY A 93 15.62 15.06 4.42
N GLU A 94 15.88 15.96 3.47
CA GLU A 94 14.94 16.34 2.43
C GLU A 94 14.60 15.15 1.53
N ASP A 95 15.62 14.46 1.00
CA ASP A 95 15.43 13.26 0.18
C ASP A 95 14.66 12.18 0.94
N PHE A 96 14.99 11.98 2.22
CA PHE A 96 14.32 10.99 3.06
C PHE A 96 12.82 11.27 3.19
N ILE A 97 12.45 12.49 3.57
CA ILE A 97 11.05 12.88 3.80
C ILE A 97 10.28 12.89 2.47
N GLN A 98 10.83 13.53 1.44
CA GLN A 98 10.15 13.69 0.17
C GLN A 98 9.92 12.34 -0.53
N SER A 99 10.93 11.48 -0.57
CA SER A 99 10.81 10.18 -1.22
C SER A 99 9.87 9.24 -0.47
N ALA A 100 9.83 9.29 0.87
CA ALA A 100 8.90 8.49 1.65
C ALA A 100 7.43 8.88 1.39
N TYR A 101 7.12 10.17 1.41
CA TYR A 101 5.78 10.65 1.07
C TYR A 101 5.41 10.35 -0.39
N LEU A 102 6.34 10.56 -1.32
CA LEU A 102 6.11 10.29 -2.73
C LEU A 102 5.81 8.80 -3.00
N ALA A 103 6.55 7.89 -2.37
CA ALA A 103 6.31 6.45 -2.48
C ALA A 103 4.90 6.08 -1.99
N LEU A 104 4.51 6.61 -0.83
CA LEU A 104 3.19 6.35 -0.27
C LEU A 104 2.07 6.92 -1.14
N PHE A 105 2.18 8.17 -1.56
CA PHE A 105 1.12 8.82 -2.34
C PHE A 105 1.01 8.24 -3.76
N ARG A 106 2.12 7.84 -4.39
CA ARG A 106 2.10 7.08 -5.65
C ARG A 106 1.43 5.72 -5.49
N ALA A 107 1.77 4.96 -4.44
CA ALA A 107 1.10 3.69 -4.17
C ALA A 107 -0.41 3.90 -3.97
N THR A 108 -0.79 4.93 -3.24
CA THR A 108 -2.19 5.30 -3.00
C THR A 108 -2.90 5.74 -4.28
N ALA A 109 -2.27 6.56 -5.12
CA ALA A 109 -2.85 7.01 -6.38
C ALA A 109 -3.00 5.88 -7.41
N ASN A 110 -2.09 4.91 -7.38
CA ASN A 110 -2.13 3.73 -8.26
C ASN A 110 -3.20 2.71 -7.85
N ASP A 111 -3.53 2.59 -6.58
CA ASP A 111 -4.61 1.72 -6.09
C ASP A 111 -5.49 2.43 -5.04
N PRO A 112 -6.17 3.52 -5.45
CA PRO A 112 -6.94 4.36 -4.54
C PRO A 112 -8.09 3.60 -3.88
N LEU A 113 -8.65 2.61 -4.59
CA LEU A 113 -9.73 1.78 -4.06
C LEU A 113 -9.28 0.96 -2.85
N VAL A 114 -8.13 0.31 -2.94
CA VAL A 114 -7.61 -0.51 -1.83
C VAL A 114 -7.32 0.36 -0.62
N TYR A 115 -6.76 1.56 -0.82
CA TYR A 115 -6.52 2.49 0.27
C TYR A 115 -7.82 2.97 0.93
N GLU A 116 -8.83 3.37 0.13
CA GLU A 116 -10.14 3.77 0.65
C GLU A 116 -10.85 2.63 1.40
N LEU A 117 -10.75 1.40 0.88
CA LEU A 117 -11.32 0.22 1.55
C LEU A 117 -10.62 -0.05 2.88
N ALA A 118 -9.30 0.03 2.92
CA ALA A 118 -8.52 -0.14 4.14
C ALA A 118 -8.92 0.90 5.19
N HIS A 119 -9.02 2.16 4.80
CA HIS A 119 -9.44 3.24 5.69
C HIS A 119 -10.86 3.08 6.26
N ARG A 120 -11.79 2.54 5.45
CA ARG A 120 -13.18 2.32 5.89
C ARG A 120 -13.39 1.05 6.71
N ASN A 121 -12.50 0.07 6.57
CA ASN A 121 -12.65 -1.26 7.16
C ASN A 121 -11.54 -1.56 8.19
N ASP A 122 -11.14 -0.56 8.96
CA ASP A 122 -10.09 -0.68 9.98
C ASP A 122 -10.31 -1.86 10.96
N HIS A 123 -11.58 -2.11 11.35
CA HIS A 123 -11.93 -3.27 12.17
C HIS A 123 -11.58 -4.61 11.47
N ALA A 124 -11.90 -4.75 10.19
CA ALA A 124 -11.59 -5.97 9.44
C ALA A 124 -10.06 -6.16 9.28
N ILE A 125 -9.31 -5.08 9.19
CA ILE A 125 -7.84 -5.12 9.13
C ILE A 125 -7.27 -5.60 10.46
N ARG A 126 -7.74 -5.10 11.60
CA ARG A 126 -7.34 -5.58 12.93
C ARG A 126 -7.63 -7.06 13.12
N GLU A 127 -8.76 -7.53 12.63
CA GLU A 127 -9.16 -8.93 12.70
C GLU A 127 -8.25 -9.84 11.86
N LEU A 128 -7.85 -9.38 10.66
CA LEU A 128 -7.03 -10.16 9.72
C LEU A 128 -5.53 -10.14 10.05
N PHE A 129 -5.01 -9.03 10.55
CA PHE A 129 -3.57 -8.81 10.72
C PHE A 129 -3.15 -8.64 12.19
N GLY A 130 -4.08 -8.71 13.15
CA GLY A 130 -3.80 -8.51 14.57
C GLY A 130 -3.48 -7.06 14.95
N SER A 131 -3.44 -6.16 13.96
CA SER A 131 -3.22 -4.73 14.12
C SER A 131 -3.97 -3.98 13.02
N ASP A 132 -4.26 -2.69 13.24
CA ASP A 132 -4.75 -1.84 12.16
C ASP A 132 -3.63 -1.53 11.14
N ILE A 133 -4.03 -0.99 10.00
CA ILE A 133 -3.06 -0.57 8.97
C ILE A 133 -2.09 0.47 9.54
N LEU A 134 -2.58 1.24 10.50
CA LEU A 134 -1.87 2.24 11.26
C LEU A 134 -0.71 1.62 12.05
N GLY A 135 -0.99 0.62 12.88
CA GLY A 135 0.01 -0.05 13.71
C GLY A 135 1.09 -0.76 12.89
N LEU A 136 0.70 -1.39 11.77
CA LEU A 136 1.65 -2.03 10.86
C LEU A 136 2.60 -1.02 10.20
N ALA A 137 2.07 0.15 9.82
CA ALA A 137 2.86 1.21 9.22
C ALA A 137 3.74 1.95 10.25
N MET A 138 3.25 2.10 11.50
CA MET A 138 4.00 2.77 12.57
C MET A 138 5.28 2.03 12.96
N LEU A 139 5.24 0.71 13.12
CA LEU A 139 6.44 -0.08 13.46
C LEU A 139 7.57 0.15 12.43
N SER A 140 7.22 0.15 11.16
CA SER A 140 8.18 0.40 10.09
C SER A 140 8.70 1.84 10.10
N LEU A 141 7.83 2.82 10.37
CA LEU A 141 8.22 4.24 10.41
C LEU A 141 9.14 4.55 11.58
N GLU A 142 8.91 3.99 12.76
CA GLU A 142 9.76 4.19 13.92
C GLU A 142 11.21 3.71 13.67
N GLU A 143 11.36 2.54 13.04
CA GLU A 143 12.67 2.02 12.64
C GLU A 143 13.36 2.97 11.64
N ASP A 144 12.62 3.47 10.66
CA ASP A 144 13.15 4.36 9.64
C ASP A 144 13.56 5.73 10.17
N VAL A 145 12.74 6.30 11.05
CA VAL A 145 13.04 7.60 11.69
C VAL A 145 14.27 7.45 12.58
N ARG A 146 14.38 6.36 13.33
CA ARG A 146 15.55 6.07 14.15
C ARG A 146 16.82 5.97 13.31
N ASP A 147 16.81 5.19 12.23
CA ASP A 147 17.94 5.07 11.31
C ASP A 147 18.30 6.44 10.70
N ALA A 148 17.33 7.24 10.32
CA ALA A 148 17.55 8.56 9.75
C ALA A 148 18.16 9.55 10.78
N VAL A 149 17.77 9.47 12.05
CA VAL A 149 18.37 10.25 13.16
C VAL A 149 19.80 9.77 13.42
N ASP A 150 20.04 8.45 13.47
CA ASP A 150 21.38 7.88 13.69
C ASP A 150 22.35 8.25 12.57
N ARG A 151 21.86 8.38 11.35
CA ARG A 151 22.64 8.84 10.17
C ARG A 151 22.79 10.37 10.11
N GLY A 152 22.18 11.11 11.01
CA GLY A 152 22.20 12.57 11.01
C GLY A 152 21.34 13.21 9.90
N LEU A 153 20.43 12.47 9.28
CA LEU A 153 19.51 12.99 8.26
C LEU A 153 18.32 13.74 8.87
N LEU A 154 17.88 13.33 10.06
CA LEU A 154 16.84 13.99 10.84
C LEU A 154 17.41 14.51 12.17
N PRO A 155 16.81 15.57 12.71
CA PRO A 155 17.20 16.08 14.01
C PRO A 155 16.87 15.11 15.14
N ASN A 156 17.69 15.09 16.19
CA ASN A 156 17.43 14.35 17.41
C ASN A 156 16.39 15.08 18.26
N VAL A 157 15.14 14.77 18.03
CA VAL A 157 13.97 15.31 18.75
C VAL A 157 13.17 14.13 19.33
N ASP A 158 12.07 14.45 20.01
CA ASP A 158 11.13 13.41 20.47
C ASP A 158 10.62 12.60 19.27
N GLN A 159 11.10 11.35 19.15
CA GLN A 159 10.82 10.48 18.01
C GLN A 159 9.35 10.03 18.00
N ASP A 160 8.69 9.90 19.15
CA ASP A 160 7.29 9.49 19.24
C ASP A 160 6.39 10.57 18.63
N TYR A 161 6.62 11.86 19.00
CA TYR A 161 5.89 12.96 18.40
C TYR A 161 6.22 13.15 16.91
N LEU A 162 7.48 12.95 16.52
CA LEU A 162 7.89 13.07 15.12
C LEU A 162 7.21 12.01 14.27
N CYS A 163 7.22 10.74 14.69
CA CYS A 163 6.56 9.64 14.01
C CYS A 163 5.04 9.85 13.96
N ALA A 164 4.41 10.26 15.07
CA ALA A 164 2.98 10.53 15.11
C ALA A 164 2.58 11.66 14.14
N ALA A 165 3.39 12.73 14.03
CA ALA A 165 3.15 13.80 13.09
C ALA A 165 3.32 13.37 11.63
N PHE A 166 4.41 12.66 11.30
CA PHE A 166 4.63 12.11 9.96
C PHE A 166 3.52 11.16 9.55
N PHE A 167 3.14 10.28 10.46
CA PHE A 167 2.11 9.30 10.21
C PHE A 167 0.74 9.94 10.05
N GLY A 168 0.34 10.85 10.94
CA GLY A 168 -0.95 11.52 10.86
C GLY A 168 -1.12 12.28 9.55
N ALA A 169 -0.08 13.01 9.11
CA ALA A 169 -0.08 13.69 7.82
C ALA A 169 -0.16 12.69 6.66
N ALA A 170 0.65 11.62 6.68
CA ALA A 170 0.66 10.58 5.67
C ALA A 170 -0.71 9.92 5.51
N TYR A 171 -1.34 9.54 6.63
CA TYR A 171 -2.63 8.86 6.66
C TYR A 171 -3.77 9.70 6.08
N GLU A 172 -3.94 10.93 6.57
CA GLU A 172 -5.01 11.82 6.12
C GLU A 172 -4.79 12.33 4.69
N MET A 173 -3.55 12.65 4.32
CA MET A 173 -3.25 13.11 2.97
C MET A 173 -3.41 12.00 1.95
N SER A 174 -3.02 10.76 2.26
CA SER A 174 -3.26 9.60 1.38
C SER A 174 -4.75 9.40 1.07
N LEU A 175 -5.63 9.61 2.06
CA LEU A 175 -7.08 9.52 1.80
C LEU A 175 -7.56 10.57 0.80
N ARG A 176 -6.99 11.78 0.84
CA ARG A 176 -7.31 12.84 -0.12
C ARG A 176 -6.75 12.55 -1.51
N VAL A 177 -5.51 12.04 -1.59
CA VAL A 177 -4.89 11.58 -2.84
C VAL A 177 -5.73 10.45 -3.45
N ALA A 178 -6.13 9.44 -2.65
CA ALA A 178 -6.97 8.35 -3.12
C ALA A 178 -8.28 8.85 -3.74
N ARG A 179 -8.99 9.75 -3.04
CA ARG A 179 -10.26 10.30 -3.53
C ARG A 179 -10.12 11.11 -4.81
N ARG A 180 -9.06 11.90 -4.94
CA ARG A 180 -8.78 12.71 -6.14
C ARG A 180 -8.34 11.85 -7.31
N ALA A 181 -7.46 10.88 -7.08
CA ALA A 181 -7.04 9.90 -8.09
C ALA A 181 -8.22 9.03 -8.55
N HIS A 182 -9.13 8.68 -7.66
CA HIS A 182 -10.35 7.96 -8.02
C HIS A 182 -11.29 8.80 -8.90
N ALA A 183 -11.41 10.10 -8.60
CA ALA A 183 -12.25 11.02 -9.39
C ALA A 183 -11.64 11.38 -10.76
N ALA A 184 -10.30 11.43 -10.84
CA ALA A 184 -9.55 11.78 -12.04
C ALA A 184 -8.30 10.87 -12.19
N PRO A 185 -8.46 9.63 -12.69
CA PRO A 185 -7.37 8.66 -12.75
C PRO A 185 -6.13 9.12 -13.54
N ASP A 186 -6.33 9.88 -14.58
CA ASP A 186 -5.24 10.41 -15.42
C ASP A 186 -4.34 11.42 -14.69
N ASN A 187 -4.81 11.99 -13.59
CA ASN A 187 -4.07 12.97 -12.78
C ASN A 187 -3.42 12.35 -11.52
N GLY A 188 -3.50 11.03 -11.33
CA GLY A 188 -3.03 10.36 -10.11
C GLY A 188 -1.58 10.62 -9.77
N GLU A 189 -0.68 10.60 -10.75
CA GLU A 189 0.74 10.90 -10.55
C GLU A 189 0.96 12.35 -10.13
N GLN A 190 0.31 13.30 -10.79
CA GLN A 190 0.41 14.72 -10.46
C GLN A 190 -0.11 15.02 -9.05
N GLU A 191 -1.21 14.38 -8.63
CA GLU A 191 -1.74 14.50 -7.27
C GLU A 191 -0.77 13.93 -6.23
N ALA A 192 -0.12 12.79 -6.52
CA ALA A 192 0.88 12.20 -5.64
C ALA A 192 2.09 13.12 -5.47
N GLU A 193 2.61 13.69 -6.56
CA GLU A 193 3.73 14.63 -6.53
C GLU A 193 3.39 15.91 -5.78
N ALA A 194 2.22 16.50 -6.04
CA ALA A 194 1.78 17.71 -5.36
C ALA A 194 1.61 17.49 -3.85
N ALA A 195 1.01 16.36 -3.45
CA ALA A 195 0.86 16.00 -2.05
C ALA A 195 2.22 15.75 -1.36
N ALA A 196 3.14 15.06 -2.01
CA ALA A 196 4.48 14.79 -1.49
C ALA A 196 5.27 16.09 -1.30
N HIS A 197 5.23 16.98 -2.30
CA HIS A 197 5.88 18.29 -2.20
C HIS A 197 5.28 19.13 -1.07
N PHE A 198 3.95 19.17 -0.93
CA PHE A 198 3.31 19.88 0.16
C PHE A 198 3.73 19.35 1.54
N ALA A 199 3.65 18.03 1.75
CA ALA A 199 4.01 17.41 3.01
C ALA A 199 5.48 17.62 3.37
N SER A 200 6.40 17.36 2.43
CA SER A 200 7.83 17.54 2.66
C SER A 200 8.19 18.98 2.98
N THR A 201 7.65 19.96 2.24
CA THR A 201 7.88 21.39 2.50
C THR A 201 7.39 21.80 3.90
N LEU A 202 6.21 21.31 4.31
CA LEU A 202 5.66 21.57 5.63
C LEU A 202 6.59 21.07 6.75
N PHE A 203 7.06 19.83 6.64
CA PHE A 203 7.94 19.23 7.66
C PHE A 203 9.33 19.85 7.65
N LEU A 204 9.94 20.05 6.51
CA LEU A 204 11.27 20.66 6.39
C LEU A 204 11.28 22.10 6.93
N GLY A 205 10.22 22.88 6.68
CA GLY A 205 10.08 24.23 7.22
C GLY A 205 9.96 24.30 8.75
N GLY A 206 9.49 23.21 9.38
CA GLY A 206 9.33 23.11 10.85
C GLY A 206 10.49 22.44 11.57
N LEU A 207 11.08 21.39 10.99
CA LEU A 207 12.10 20.56 11.65
C LEU A 207 13.35 21.34 12.07
N GLY A 208 13.83 22.27 11.25
CA GLY A 208 14.96 23.11 11.59
C GLY A 208 14.77 24.01 12.82
N ARG A 209 13.50 24.30 13.16
CA ARG A 209 13.15 25.11 14.34
C ARG A 209 13.06 24.28 15.61
N LEU A 210 12.78 22.97 15.52
CA LEU A 210 12.71 22.07 16.68
C LEU A 210 14.09 21.89 17.32
N ASN A 211 15.16 21.91 16.54
CA ASN A 211 16.54 21.83 17.03
C ASN A 211 16.96 23.03 17.91
N THR A 212 16.27 24.15 17.80
CA THR A 212 16.61 25.37 18.56
C THR A 212 15.88 25.45 19.91
N LEU A 213 14.99 24.51 20.21
CA LEU A 213 14.19 24.46 21.45
C LEU A 213 14.74 23.43 22.46
N SER A 214 15.78 22.68 22.13
CA SER A 214 16.51 21.73 22.99
C SER A 214 17.83 22.36 23.43
#